data_07c9f806de694fbbbeee7d044f5fafec
#
_entry.id   07c9f806de694fbbbeee7d044f5fafec
#
_cell.length_a   1.000
_cell.length_b   1.000
_cell.length_c   1.000
_cell.angle_alpha   90.00
_cell.angle_beta   90.00
_cell.angle_gamma   90.00
#
_symmetry.space_group_name_H-M   'P 1'
#
loop_
_entity.id
_entity.type
_entity.pdbx_description
1 polymer ?
#
loop_
_entity_poly.entity_id
_entity_poly.type
_entity_poly.pdbx_seq_one_letter_code
_entity_poly.pdbx_strand_id
1 'polypeptide(L)'
;MSRNQTAIVYFIFINLSYQSTRAQTNTTRYEIGAGLISFIYQGDLTPSSIGSLRTMRPGIYIHGNKILSASFSLGTQIAIGGLRGNEAMYDNPEYRRQRNFNFRSRVIELSQQVAWNPLGKNYADKGFSPYVFTGVGISFLKIKRDWSNFNAEYFGALGEDVAARLAVDAAHSVPAIIPVIPVGLGVRYNFSSKWAVNAESSYRFLFTDYLDGFSQAANPDKNDHYHTIAVGAIYRIGKKNMLACPVLRY
;
A
#
# COMPACT_ATOMS: atom_id res chain seq x y z
N MET A 1 -16.51 23.03 -10.60
CA MET A 1 -15.90 21.92 -9.85
C MET A 1 -16.45 20.62 -10.41
N SER A 2 -15.62 19.72 -10.89
CA SER A 2 -16.07 18.44 -11.43
C SER A 2 -16.60 17.54 -10.30
N ARG A 3 -17.57 16.67 -10.61
CA ARG A 3 -18.21 15.73 -9.66
C ARG A 3 -17.20 14.87 -8.88
N ASN A 4 -16.01 14.67 -9.44
CA ASN A 4 -14.93 13.89 -8.82
C ASN A 4 -14.15 14.68 -7.75
N GLN A 5 -14.06 16.00 -7.85
CA GLN A 5 -13.40 16.83 -6.84
C GLN A 5 -14.24 16.95 -5.56
N THR A 6 -15.57 16.90 -5.70
CA THR A 6 -16.49 16.94 -4.57
C THR A 6 -16.40 15.67 -3.72
N ALA A 7 -16.22 14.49 -4.31
CA ALA A 7 -16.09 13.23 -3.59
C ALA A 7 -14.81 13.16 -2.74
N ILE A 8 -13.69 13.68 -3.23
CA ILE A 8 -12.41 13.73 -2.50
C ILE A 8 -12.51 14.67 -1.30
N VAL A 9 -13.18 15.82 -1.47
CA VAL A 9 -13.39 16.79 -0.40
C VAL A 9 -14.30 16.19 0.70
N TYR A 10 -15.35 15.46 0.34
CA TYR A 10 -16.21 14.78 1.31
C TYR A 10 -15.47 13.66 2.08
N PHE A 11 -14.58 12.92 1.42
CA PHE A 11 -13.78 11.87 2.09
C PHE A 11 -12.81 12.44 3.12
N ILE A 12 -12.25 13.63 2.87
CA ILE A 12 -11.40 14.36 3.82
C ILE A 12 -12.24 14.96 4.96
N PHE A 13 -13.44 15.49 4.68
CA PHE A 13 -14.30 16.11 5.68
C PHE A 13 -14.96 15.13 6.64
N ILE A 14 -15.26 13.90 6.23
CA ILE A 14 -15.84 12.86 7.13
C ILE A 14 -14.87 12.54 8.29
N ASN A 15 -13.56 12.71 8.09
CA ASN A 15 -12.57 12.51 9.15
C ASN A 15 -12.48 13.68 10.17
N LEU A 16 -12.96 14.87 9.83
CA LEU A 16 -12.86 16.06 10.67
C LEU A 16 -14.09 16.29 11.57
N SER A 17 -15.24 15.67 11.28
CA SER A 17 -16.51 16.02 11.91
C SER A 17 -16.93 15.15 13.10
N TYR A 18 -16.19 14.09 13.48
CA TYR A 18 -16.52 13.30 14.66
C TYR A 18 -15.97 13.96 15.94
N GLN A 19 -16.59 15.04 16.36
CA GLN A 19 -16.44 15.56 17.72
C GLN A 19 -17.49 14.92 18.63
N SER A 20 -17.19 13.77 19.21
CA SER A 20 -17.97 13.23 20.31
C SER A 20 -17.71 14.07 21.55
N THR A 21 -18.70 14.81 21.98
CA THR A 21 -18.75 15.45 23.32
C THR A 21 -18.79 14.35 24.38
N ARG A 22 -17.62 13.90 24.85
CA ARG A 22 -17.47 13.17 26.10
C ARG A 22 -16.69 14.05 27.06
N ALA A 23 -17.36 14.62 28.01
CA ALA A 23 -16.73 15.15 29.21
C ALA A 23 -15.99 13.99 29.89
N GLN A 24 -14.70 14.15 30.12
CA GLN A 24 -13.76 13.38 30.92
C GLN A 24 -12.67 12.67 30.12
N THR A 25 -11.42 13.04 30.48
CA THR A 25 -10.13 12.48 30.10
C THR A 25 -9.88 12.49 28.60
N ASN A 26 -9.55 13.65 28.07
CA ASN A 26 -9.14 13.80 26.67
C ASN A 26 -7.72 13.23 26.47
N THR A 27 -7.61 11.91 26.45
CA THR A 27 -6.38 11.17 26.12
C THR A 27 -6.25 10.92 24.62
N THR A 28 -7.00 11.67 23.81
CA THR A 28 -6.94 11.53 22.36
C THR A 28 -5.55 11.97 21.89
N ARG A 29 -4.71 11.02 21.51
CA ARG A 29 -3.41 11.28 20.92
C ARG A 29 -3.53 11.19 19.40
N TYR A 30 -2.93 12.16 18.76
CA TYR A 30 -2.68 12.12 17.34
C TYR A 30 -1.23 11.74 17.10
N GLU A 31 -0.98 11.04 16.03
CA GLU A 31 0.36 10.66 15.58
C GLU A 31 0.52 11.14 14.14
N ILE A 32 1.68 11.69 13.83
CA ILE A 32 2.09 12.02 12.48
C ILE A 32 3.39 11.26 12.22
N GLY A 33 3.48 10.60 11.11
CA GLY A 33 4.68 9.86 10.74
C GLY A 33 5.04 10.04 9.28
N ALA A 34 6.31 9.80 9.01
CA ALA A 34 6.84 9.77 7.65
C ALA A 34 7.96 8.74 7.56
N GLY A 35 8.20 8.22 6.37
CA GLY A 35 9.24 7.23 6.18
C GLY A 35 9.44 6.82 4.72
N LEU A 36 10.26 5.78 4.59
CA LEU A 36 10.55 5.13 3.32
C LEU A 36 9.63 3.92 3.16
N ILE A 37 9.19 3.70 1.95
CA ILE A 37 8.36 2.57 1.56
C ILE A 37 8.93 1.95 0.29
N SER A 38 8.83 0.64 0.17
CA SER A 38 9.21 -0.08 -1.05
C SER A 38 7.99 -0.78 -1.61
N PHE A 39 7.80 -0.66 -2.91
CA PHE A 39 6.72 -1.31 -3.65
C PHE A 39 7.29 -2.52 -4.40
N ILE A 40 6.63 -3.66 -4.29
CA ILE A 40 7.02 -4.94 -4.89
C ILE A 40 5.82 -5.46 -5.67
N TYR A 41 5.92 -5.43 -6.99
CA TYR A 41 4.88 -5.95 -7.88
C TYR A 41 4.78 -7.48 -7.75
N GLN A 42 3.55 -7.97 -7.77
CA GLN A 42 3.18 -9.36 -7.82
C GLN A 42 2.11 -9.56 -8.90
N GLY A 43 2.43 -10.30 -9.93
CA GLY A 43 1.55 -10.58 -11.06
C GLY A 43 2.29 -11.38 -12.11
N ASP A 44 1.77 -11.38 -13.31
CA ASP A 44 2.17 -12.28 -14.39
C ASP A 44 3.60 -12.11 -14.87
N LEU A 45 4.17 -10.91 -14.73
CA LEU A 45 5.53 -10.63 -15.15
C LEU A 45 6.59 -11.01 -14.10
N THR A 46 6.20 -11.71 -13.03
CA THR A 46 7.12 -12.25 -12.02
C THR A 46 7.00 -13.76 -11.92
N PRO A 47 8.12 -14.51 -11.74
CA PRO A 47 8.07 -15.97 -11.62
C PRO A 47 7.56 -16.44 -10.27
N SER A 48 7.56 -15.57 -9.26
CA SER A 48 7.18 -15.89 -7.89
C SER A 48 5.77 -15.40 -7.58
N SER A 49 4.98 -16.23 -6.92
CA SER A 49 3.63 -15.90 -6.46
C SER A 49 3.58 -14.84 -5.36
N ILE A 50 4.72 -14.46 -4.78
CA ILE A 50 4.83 -13.41 -3.77
C ILE A 50 5.53 -12.14 -4.28
N GLY A 51 5.77 -12.06 -5.61
CA GLY A 51 6.52 -10.97 -6.23
C GLY A 51 8.04 -11.17 -6.19
N SER A 52 8.78 -10.18 -6.66
CA SER A 52 10.23 -10.25 -6.76
C SER A 52 10.91 -9.00 -6.21
N LEU A 53 11.87 -9.20 -5.33
CA LEU A 53 12.72 -8.12 -4.81
C LEU A 53 13.59 -7.47 -5.90
N ARG A 54 13.87 -8.17 -7.03
CA ARG A 54 14.62 -7.62 -8.15
C ARG A 54 13.92 -6.44 -8.82
N THR A 55 12.60 -6.39 -8.73
CA THR A 55 11.77 -5.32 -9.32
C THR A 55 11.28 -4.32 -8.28
N MET A 56 11.73 -4.44 -7.03
CA MET A 56 11.39 -3.53 -5.95
C MET A 56 11.69 -2.07 -6.31
N ARG A 57 10.77 -1.17 -5.96
CA ARG A 57 10.89 0.27 -6.21
C ARG A 57 10.73 1.05 -4.93
N PRO A 58 11.65 1.97 -4.64
CA PRO A 58 11.56 2.83 -3.47
C PRO A 58 10.49 3.90 -3.63
N GLY A 59 10.01 4.38 -2.51
CA GLY A 59 9.06 5.47 -2.38
C GLY A 59 9.12 6.09 -1.00
N ILE A 60 8.21 7.01 -0.76
CA ILE A 60 8.04 7.70 0.52
C ILE A 60 6.59 7.61 0.95
N TYR A 61 6.34 7.69 2.24
CA TYR A 61 4.99 7.81 2.77
C TYR A 61 4.93 8.81 3.93
N ILE A 62 3.73 9.35 4.12
CA ILE A 62 3.33 10.09 5.31
C ILE A 62 2.04 9.50 5.83
N HIS A 63 1.85 9.53 7.13
CA HIS A 63 0.59 9.12 7.73
C HIS A 63 0.21 10.01 8.91
N GLY A 64 -1.09 10.12 9.14
CA GLY A 64 -1.68 10.73 10.33
C GLY A 64 -2.62 9.75 11.00
N ASN A 65 -2.42 9.46 12.29
CA ASN A 65 -3.24 8.53 13.05
C ASN A 65 -3.92 9.21 14.22
N LYS A 66 -5.15 8.81 14.52
CA LYS A 66 -5.87 9.10 15.73
C LYS A 66 -5.98 7.84 16.58
N ILE A 67 -5.43 7.86 17.79
CA ILE A 67 -5.56 6.77 18.74
C ILE A 67 -6.97 6.82 19.34
N LEU A 68 -7.76 5.78 19.07
CA LEU A 68 -9.14 5.65 19.53
C LEU A 68 -9.21 4.99 20.91
N SER A 69 -8.35 4.00 21.16
CA SER A 69 -8.26 3.26 22.42
C SER A 69 -6.85 2.69 22.62
N ALA A 70 -6.65 2.01 23.74
CA ALA A 70 -5.40 1.30 23.98
C ALA A 70 -5.06 0.28 22.87
N SER A 71 -6.07 -0.28 22.20
CA SER A 71 -5.91 -1.31 21.18
C SER A 71 -6.20 -0.84 19.76
N PHE A 72 -6.95 0.24 19.55
CA PHE A 72 -7.38 0.67 18.21
C PHE A 72 -6.89 2.06 17.84
N SER A 73 -6.52 2.22 16.58
CA SER A 73 -6.24 3.52 15.97
C SER A 73 -6.81 3.59 14.55
N LEU A 74 -7.16 4.80 14.14
CA LEU A 74 -7.64 5.13 12.81
C LEU A 74 -6.63 6.06 12.16
N GLY A 75 -6.20 5.76 10.95
CA GLY A 75 -5.17 6.54 10.26
C GLY A 75 -5.44 6.74 8.78
N THR A 76 -4.89 7.83 8.28
CA THR A 76 -4.83 8.13 6.84
C THR A 76 -3.37 8.07 6.41
N GLN A 77 -3.08 7.36 5.33
CA GLN A 77 -1.74 7.26 4.74
C GLN A 77 -1.75 7.76 3.29
N ILE A 78 -0.73 8.50 2.93
CA ILE A 78 -0.39 8.84 1.56
C ILE A 78 0.97 8.24 1.27
N ALA A 79 1.07 7.43 0.20
CA ALA A 79 2.31 6.82 -0.25
C ALA A 79 2.57 7.18 -1.71
N ILE A 80 3.82 7.47 -2.04
CA ILE A 80 4.26 7.84 -3.39
C ILE A 80 5.45 6.98 -3.75
N GLY A 81 5.38 6.31 -4.91
CA GLY A 81 6.46 5.44 -5.38
C GLY A 81 6.23 4.94 -6.78
N GLY A 82 6.63 3.71 -7.04
CA GLY A 82 6.44 3.09 -8.35
C GLY A 82 6.33 1.58 -8.27
N LEU A 83 5.83 1.00 -9.35
CA LEU A 83 5.82 -0.43 -9.61
C LEU A 83 6.61 -0.71 -10.88
N ARG A 84 7.18 -1.89 -10.97
CA ARG A 84 7.90 -2.38 -12.16
C ARG A 84 7.76 -3.89 -12.25
N GLY A 85 7.48 -4.38 -13.45
CA GLY A 85 7.69 -5.77 -13.86
C GLY A 85 8.63 -5.78 -15.06
N ASN A 86 9.48 -6.80 -15.16
CA ASN A 86 10.36 -6.98 -16.30
C ASN A 86 10.76 -8.46 -16.41
N GLU A 87 10.23 -9.14 -17.40
CA GLU A 87 10.47 -10.56 -17.61
C GLU A 87 11.91 -10.86 -18.04
N ALA A 88 12.57 -9.95 -18.75
CA ALA A 88 13.97 -10.12 -19.16
C ALA A 88 14.95 -10.25 -17.98
N MET A 89 14.53 -9.93 -16.75
CA MET A 89 15.35 -10.10 -15.54
C MET A 89 15.37 -11.54 -15.01
N TYR A 90 14.58 -12.45 -15.61
CA TYR A 90 14.41 -13.81 -15.13
C TYR A 90 14.84 -14.83 -16.17
N ASP A 91 15.78 -15.68 -15.81
CA ASP A 91 16.31 -16.71 -16.68
C ASP A 91 15.45 -17.99 -16.67
N ASN A 92 14.62 -18.16 -15.66
CA ASN A 92 13.78 -19.32 -15.48
C ASN A 92 12.31 -18.92 -15.17
N PRO A 93 11.34 -19.43 -15.93
CA PRO A 93 11.46 -20.21 -17.17
C PRO A 93 11.96 -19.36 -18.33
N GLU A 94 12.69 -19.99 -19.26
CA GLU A 94 13.39 -19.32 -20.37
C GLU A 94 12.47 -18.50 -21.28
N TYR A 95 11.23 -18.95 -21.49
CA TYR A 95 10.26 -18.24 -22.33
C TYR A 95 10.04 -16.78 -21.88
N ARG A 96 10.27 -16.44 -20.60
CA ARG A 96 10.11 -15.07 -20.10
C ARG A 96 11.07 -14.08 -20.75
N ARG A 97 12.31 -14.50 -20.99
CA ARG A 97 13.30 -13.67 -21.70
C ARG A 97 12.90 -13.43 -23.15
N GLN A 98 12.24 -14.41 -23.77
CA GLN A 98 11.78 -14.32 -25.15
C GLN A 98 10.47 -13.55 -25.27
N ARG A 99 9.56 -13.69 -24.30
CA ARG A 99 8.35 -12.90 -24.22
C ARG A 99 8.64 -11.44 -23.89
N ASN A 100 9.54 -11.18 -22.97
CA ASN A 100 10.17 -9.89 -22.67
C ASN A 100 9.17 -8.75 -22.39
N PHE A 101 8.04 -9.06 -21.77
CA PHE A 101 7.09 -8.04 -21.37
C PHE A 101 7.64 -7.24 -20.20
N ASN A 102 7.45 -5.94 -20.25
CA ASN A 102 7.83 -5.08 -19.15
C ASN A 102 6.87 -3.90 -18.97
N PHE A 103 6.75 -3.44 -17.72
CA PHE A 103 6.01 -2.23 -17.42
C PHE A 103 6.68 -1.42 -16.32
N ARG A 104 6.29 -0.16 -16.26
CA ARG A 104 6.60 0.77 -15.16
C ARG A 104 5.36 1.59 -14.87
N SER A 105 5.06 1.77 -13.58
CA SER A 105 3.98 2.64 -13.15
C SER A 105 4.47 3.57 -12.04
N ARG A 106 4.04 4.83 -12.09
CA ARG A 106 4.04 5.69 -10.91
C ARG A 106 2.80 5.39 -10.10
N VAL A 107 2.94 5.38 -8.78
CA VAL A 107 1.85 5.10 -7.84
C VAL A 107 1.76 6.25 -6.85
N ILE A 108 0.56 6.78 -6.68
CA ILE A 108 0.18 7.64 -5.55
C ILE A 108 -1.00 6.96 -4.89
N GLU A 109 -0.82 6.44 -3.69
CA GLU A 109 -1.86 5.75 -2.92
C GLU A 109 -2.35 6.66 -1.79
N LEU A 110 -3.67 6.79 -1.67
CA LEU A 110 -4.34 7.36 -0.51
C LEU A 110 -5.17 6.27 0.14
N SER A 111 -4.90 5.97 1.41
CA SER A 111 -5.63 4.93 2.15
C SER A 111 -6.07 5.38 3.54
N GLN A 112 -7.24 4.91 3.95
CA GLN A 112 -7.79 5.03 5.29
C GLN A 112 -7.68 3.66 5.95
N GLN A 113 -7.04 3.59 7.13
CA GLN A 113 -6.67 2.34 7.77
C GLN A 113 -7.13 2.30 9.22
N VAL A 114 -7.54 1.12 9.67
CA VAL A 114 -7.76 0.78 11.07
C VAL A 114 -6.66 -0.17 11.51
N ALA A 115 -5.97 0.17 12.58
CA ALA A 115 -4.96 -0.69 13.17
C ALA A 115 -5.42 -1.20 14.53
N TRP A 116 -5.19 -2.49 14.77
CA TRP A 116 -5.41 -3.18 16.02
C TRP A 116 -4.09 -3.61 16.65
N ASN A 117 -3.87 -3.15 17.86
CA ASN A 117 -2.75 -3.54 18.70
C ASN A 117 -3.23 -4.56 19.74
N PRO A 118 -2.90 -5.85 19.61
CA PRO A 118 -3.37 -6.90 20.51
C PRO A 118 -2.87 -6.74 21.93
N LEU A 119 -1.76 -6.04 22.15
CA LEU A 119 -1.19 -5.81 23.49
C LEU A 119 -1.77 -4.58 24.20
N GLY A 120 -2.66 -3.83 23.58
CA GLY A 120 -3.25 -2.62 24.16
C GLY A 120 -2.23 -1.50 24.46
N LYS A 121 -1.13 -1.43 23.73
CA LYS A 121 0.01 -0.54 24.01
C LYS A 121 0.02 0.77 23.21
N ASN A 122 -1.12 1.20 22.65
CA ASN A 122 -1.17 2.44 21.89
C ASN A 122 -0.78 3.68 22.72
N TYR A 123 -1.02 3.65 24.03
CA TYR A 123 -0.65 4.74 24.94
C TYR A 123 0.72 4.55 25.64
N ALA A 124 1.39 3.44 25.41
CA ALA A 124 2.67 3.16 26.06
C ALA A 124 3.74 4.17 25.64
N ASP A 125 4.49 4.68 26.60
CA ASP A 125 5.54 5.65 26.36
C ASP A 125 6.84 5.00 25.84
N LYS A 126 7.06 3.72 26.17
CA LYS A 126 8.26 2.96 25.78
C LYS A 126 7.92 1.51 25.44
N GLY A 127 8.75 0.91 24.58
CA GLY A 127 8.72 -0.51 24.24
C GLY A 127 8.05 -0.85 22.94
N PHE A 128 8.01 -2.14 22.65
CA PHE A 128 7.44 -2.71 21.43
C PHE A 128 5.90 -2.77 21.48
N SER A 129 5.31 -2.47 20.36
CA SER A 129 3.87 -2.41 20.16
C SER A 129 3.53 -2.98 18.78
N PRO A 130 3.34 -4.30 18.67
CA PRO A 130 2.94 -4.94 17.42
C PRO A 130 1.49 -4.58 17.10
N TYR A 131 1.17 -4.54 15.81
CA TYR A 131 -0.18 -4.28 15.34
C TYR A 131 -0.43 -4.93 13.99
N VAL A 132 -1.69 -5.17 13.71
CA VAL A 132 -2.18 -5.53 12.38
C VAL A 132 -3.12 -4.42 11.90
N PHE A 133 -3.19 -4.23 10.61
CA PHE A 133 -4.04 -3.19 10.04
C PHE A 133 -4.69 -3.63 8.74
N THR A 134 -5.82 -3.05 8.48
CA THR A 134 -6.53 -3.14 7.21
C THR A 134 -7.21 -1.82 6.90
N GLY A 135 -7.68 -1.66 5.68
CA GLY A 135 -8.35 -0.42 5.30
C GLY A 135 -8.89 -0.45 3.89
N VAL A 136 -9.22 0.74 3.41
CA VAL A 136 -9.63 0.98 2.04
C VAL A 136 -8.84 2.16 1.47
N GLY A 137 -8.58 2.14 0.20
CA GLY A 137 -7.84 3.20 -0.45
C GLY A 137 -8.05 3.27 -1.94
N ILE A 138 -7.37 4.21 -2.54
CA ILE A 138 -7.37 4.47 -3.97
C ILE A 138 -5.91 4.67 -4.40
N SER A 139 -5.50 3.95 -5.44
CA SER A 139 -4.21 4.12 -6.10
C SER A 139 -4.39 4.83 -7.43
N PHE A 140 -3.69 5.95 -7.59
CA PHE A 140 -3.56 6.67 -8.85
C PHE A 140 -2.32 6.17 -9.55
N LEU A 141 -2.49 5.71 -10.79
CA LEU A 141 -1.46 5.02 -11.56
C LEU A 141 -1.14 5.75 -12.84
N LYS A 142 0.12 5.66 -13.27
CA LYS A 142 0.54 6.05 -14.61
C LYS A 142 1.35 4.91 -15.21
N ILE A 143 0.65 3.96 -15.80
CA ILE A 143 1.19 2.73 -16.35
C ILE A 143 1.79 3.02 -17.72
N LYS A 144 3.03 2.52 -17.94
CA LYS A 144 3.69 2.46 -19.24
C LYS A 144 4.14 1.02 -19.43
N ARG A 145 3.62 0.39 -20.44
CA ARG A 145 3.94 -0.99 -20.85
C ARG A 145 4.80 -0.98 -22.10
N ASP A 146 5.60 -2.02 -22.26
CA ASP A 146 6.49 -2.18 -23.40
C ASP A 146 6.68 -3.68 -23.69
N TRP A 147 6.52 -4.04 -24.96
CA TRP A 147 6.70 -5.39 -25.52
C TRP A 147 7.47 -5.36 -26.84
N SER A 148 8.23 -4.29 -27.09
CA SER A 148 8.95 -4.08 -28.35
C SER A 148 9.98 -5.17 -28.65
N ASN A 149 10.44 -5.89 -27.63
CA ASN A 149 11.42 -6.98 -27.73
C ASN A 149 10.76 -8.37 -27.66
N PHE A 150 9.45 -8.47 -27.91
CA PHE A 150 8.76 -9.75 -27.98
C PHE A 150 9.28 -10.57 -29.18
N ASN A 151 9.80 -11.78 -28.91
CA ASN A 151 10.32 -12.68 -29.93
C ASN A 151 9.24 -13.70 -30.35
N ALA A 152 8.38 -13.31 -31.28
CA ALA A 152 7.30 -14.17 -31.76
C ALA A 152 7.82 -15.46 -32.43
N GLU A 153 8.98 -15.39 -33.10
CA GLU A 153 9.58 -16.51 -33.81
C GLU A 153 9.95 -17.68 -32.87
N TYR A 154 10.44 -17.35 -31.66
CA TYR A 154 10.73 -18.35 -30.63
C TYR A 154 9.52 -19.20 -30.26
N PHE A 155 8.33 -18.60 -30.27
CA PHE A 155 7.08 -19.28 -29.90
C PHE A 155 6.38 -19.97 -31.07
N GLY A 156 6.85 -19.79 -32.31
CA GLY A 156 6.21 -20.36 -33.50
C GLY A 156 4.72 -20.02 -33.62
N ALA A 157 3.87 -21.01 -33.82
CA ALA A 157 2.42 -20.80 -33.93
C ALA A 157 1.79 -20.15 -32.67
N LEU A 158 2.32 -20.42 -31.47
CA LEU A 158 1.89 -19.75 -30.22
C LEU A 158 2.28 -18.28 -30.23
N GLY A 159 3.34 -17.90 -30.95
CA GLY A 159 3.76 -16.51 -31.07
C GLY A 159 2.73 -15.62 -31.79
N GLU A 160 2.05 -16.16 -32.80
CA GLU A 160 0.96 -15.47 -33.52
C GLU A 160 -0.25 -15.26 -32.59
N ASP A 161 -0.60 -16.26 -31.78
CA ASP A 161 -1.70 -16.15 -30.80
C ASP A 161 -1.36 -15.09 -29.72
N VAL A 162 -0.15 -15.10 -29.18
CA VAL A 162 0.30 -14.08 -28.22
C VAL A 162 0.30 -12.69 -28.85
N ALA A 163 0.73 -12.56 -30.11
CA ALA A 163 0.70 -11.28 -30.83
C ALA A 163 -0.73 -10.76 -31.03
N ALA A 164 -1.67 -11.66 -31.37
CA ALA A 164 -3.09 -11.30 -31.48
C ALA A 164 -3.67 -10.82 -30.15
N ARG A 165 -3.35 -11.51 -29.05
CA ARG A 165 -3.76 -11.11 -27.69
C ARG A 165 -3.11 -9.80 -27.24
N LEU A 166 -1.86 -9.56 -27.60
CA LEU A 166 -1.19 -8.27 -27.39
C LEU A 166 -1.89 -7.12 -28.11
N ALA A 167 -2.42 -7.37 -29.31
CA ALA A 167 -3.22 -6.36 -30.03
C ALA A 167 -4.50 -6.01 -29.27
N VAL A 168 -5.14 -6.99 -28.63
CA VAL A 168 -6.30 -6.75 -27.74
C VAL A 168 -5.89 -5.93 -26.52
N ASP A 169 -4.80 -6.31 -25.83
CA ASP A 169 -4.29 -5.55 -24.69
C ASP A 169 -3.88 -4.14 -25.11
N ALA A 170 -3.25 -3.97 -26.28
CA ALA A 170 -2.88 -2.66 -26.81
C ALA A 170 -4.08 -1.72 -27.02
N ALA A 171 -5.19 -2.26 -27.47
CA ALA A 171 -6.45 -1.51 -27.66
C ALA A 171 -7.15 -1.21 -26.32
N HIS A 172 -6.86 -1.97 -25.26
CA HIS A 172 -7.46 -1.75 -23.94
C HIS A 172 -6.81 -0.57 -23.22
N SER A 173 -7.62 0.32 -22.66
CA SER A 173 -7.13 1.45 -21.86
C SER A 173 -6.68 0.98 -20.48
N VAL A 174 -5.42 1.27 -20.11
CA VAL A 174 -4.91 0.96 -18.77
C VAL A 174 -5.60 1.82 -17.71
N PRO A 175 -5.91 1.26 -16.54
CA PRO A 175 -6.59 1.99 -15.49
C PRO A 175 -5.69 3.08 -14.88
N ALA A 176 -6.23 4.28 -14.75
CA ALA A 176 -5.54 5.39 -14.08
C ALA A 176 -5.85 5.44 -12.57
N ILE A 177 -6.94 4.81 -12.13
CA ILE A 177 -7.42 4.83 -10.74
C ILE A 177 -7.92 3.42 -10.41
N ILE A 178 -7.42 2.84 -9.35
CA ILE A 178 -7.79 1.50 -8.87
C ILE A 178 -8.11 1.55 -7.38
N PRO A 179 -9.24 0.97 -6.93
CA PRO A 179 -9.50 0.74 -5.52
C PRO A 179 -8.51 -0.28 -4.96
N VAL A 180 -8.11 -0.10 -3.70
CA VAL A 180 -7.14 -0.96 -3.03
C VAL A 180 -7.59 -1.27 -1.61
N ILE A 181 -7.39 -2.52 -1.18
CA ILE A 181 -7.57 -2.96 0.21
C ILE A 181 -6.20 -3.31 0.77
N PRO A 182 -5.57 -2.43 1.56
CA PRO A 182 -4.36 -2.75 2.29
C PRO A 182 -4.66 -3.68 3.47
N VAL A 183 -3.88 -4.75 3.61
CA VAL A 183 -3.87 -5.63 4.78
C VAL A 183 -2.42 -5.83 5.18
N GLY A 184 -2.08 -5.61 6.44
CA GLY A 184 -0.70 -5.68 6.86
C GLY A 184 -0.50 -5.88 8.35
N LEU A 185 0.76 -6.03 8.67
CA LEU A 185 1.26 -6.11 10.03
C LEU A 185 2.43 -5.15 10.20
N GLY A 186 2.61 -4.69 11.42
CA GLY A 186 3.70 -3.80 11.75
C GLY A 186 4.14 -3.96 13.20
N VAL A 187 5.28 -3.42 13.47
CA VAL A 187 5.80 -3.24 14.81
C VAL A 187 6.20 -1.79 14.99
N ARG A 188 5.80 -1.22 16.09
CA ARG A 188 6.22 0.10 16.55
C ARG A 188 7.11 -0.06 17.77
N TYR A 189 8.20 0.69 17.80
CA TYR A 189 9.03 0.82 18.99
C TYR A 189 8.98 2.26 19.50
N ASN A 190 8.35 2.44 20.67
CA ASN A 190 8.29 3.73 21.36
C ASN A 190 9.56 3.90 22.19
N PHE A 191 10.41 4.87 21.89
CA PHE A 191 11.59 5.20 22.71
C PHE A 191 11.34 6.39 23.65
N SER A 192 10.27 7.14 23.40
CA SER A 192 9.82 8.17 24.32
C SER A 192 8.30 8.39 24.22
N SER A 193 7.75 9.25 25.08
CA SER A 193 6.33 9.64 24.99
C SER A 193 5.97 10.40 23.71
N LYS A 194 7.00 10.96 23.01
CA LYS A 194 6.81 11.78 21.79
C LYS A 194 7.29 11.11 20.53
N TRP A 195 8.25 10.18 20.59
CA TRP A 195 8.90 9.62 19.41
C TRP A 195 8.83 8.10 19.40
N ALA A 196 8.55 7.57 18.23
CA ALA A 196 8.59 6.15 17.93
C ALA A 196 9.14 5.92 16.52
N VAL A 197 9.52 4.70 16.22
CA VAL A 197 9.78 4.19 14.87
C VAL A 197 8.84 3.04 14.59
N ASN A 198 8.54 2.83 13.32
CA ASN A 198 7.74 1.69 12.87
C ASN A 198 8.40 0.97 11.71
N ALA A 199 8.10 -0.32 11.61
CA ALA A 199 8.35 -1.14 10.45
C ALA A 199 7.06 -1.88 10.11
N GLU A 200 6.70 -1.92 8.84
CA GLU A 200 5.45 -2.47 8.34
C GLU A 200 5.69 -3.33 7.11
N SER A 201 4.91 -4.39 6.99
CA SER A 201 4.77 -5.18 5.77
C SER A 201 3.30 -5.33 5.45
N SER A 202 2.91 -5.08 4.22
CA SER A 202 1.52 -5.13 3.84
C SER A 202 1.29 -5.51 2.39
N TYR A 203 0.18 -6.17 2.17
CA TYR A 203 -0.33 -6.62 0.90
C TYR A 203 -1.46 -5.70 0.44
N ARG A 204 -1.48 -5.37 -0.86
CA ARG A 204 -2.53 -4.57 -1.49
C ARG A 204 -3.34 -5.48 -2.40
N PHE A 205 -4.56 -5.78 -1.95
CA PHE A 205 -5.53 -6.46 -2.79
C PHE A 205 -6.11 -5.50 -3.81
N LEU A 206 -6.00 -5.87 -5.07
CA LEU A 206 -6.56 -5.15 -6.21
C LEU A 206 -7.61 -6.04 -6.90
N PHE A 207 -8.48 -5.41 -7.66
CA PHE A 207 -9.59 -6.07 -8.35
C PHE A 207 -9.46 -5.89 -9.87
N THR A 208 -8.24 -5.95 -10.37
CA THR A 208 -7.91 -5.79 -11.78
C THR A 208 -6.69 -6.62 -12.13
N ASP A 209 -6.67 -7.09 -13.37
CA ASP A 209 -5.55 -7.77 -14.01
C ASP A 209 -4.72 -6.82 -14.91
N TYR A 210 -5.07 -5.54 -14.96
CA TYR A 210 -4.37 -4.54 -15.78
C TYR A 210 -3.45 -3.61 -14.98
N LEU A 211 -2.93 -4.04 -13.82
CA LEU A 211 -1.97 -3.27 -13.05
C LEU A 211 -0.64 -3.11 -13.81
N ASP A 212 -0.24 -4.14 -14.54
CA ASP A 212 0.96 -4.13 -15.39
C ASP A 212 0.66 -3.75 -16.84
N GLY A 213 -0.61 -3.68 -17.20
CA GLY A 213 -1.11 -3.33 -18.53
C GLY A 213 -1.25 -4.52 -19.48
N PHE A 214 -1.04 -5.74 -19.01
CA PHE A 214 -1.22 -6.98 -19.75
C PHE A 214 -2.26 -7.84 -19.04
N SER A 215 -3.15 -8.48 -19.80
CA SER A 215 -4.11 -9.46 -19.32
C SER A 215 -4.20 -10.60 -20.31
N GLN A 216 -4.74 -10.35 -21.50
CA GLN A 216 -5.00 -11.41 -22.49
C GLN A 216 -3.72 -12.09 -22.99
N ALA A 217 -2.63 -11.34 -23.14
CA ALA A 217 -1.32 -11.86 -23.59
C ALA A 217 -0.51 -12.51 -22.46
N ALA A 218 -0.92 -12.33 -21.19
CA ALA A 218 -0.25 -12.88 -20.02
C ALA A 218 -1.09 -13.99 -19.37
N ASN A 219 -1.88 -13.70 -18.34
CA ASN A 219 -2.75 -14.65 -17.66
C ASN A 219 -4.05 -13.98 -17.20
N PRO A 220 -5.12 -14.03 -18.01
CA PRO A 220 -6.37 -13.30 -17.71
C PRO A 220 -7.13 -13.84 -16.48
N ASP A 221 -6.72 -14.99 -15.92
CA ASP A 221 -7.42 -15.63 -14.81
C ASP A 221 -6.95 -15.16 -13.42
N LYS A 222 -5.93 -14.28 -13.35
CA LYS A 222 -5.35 -13.85 -12.08
C LYS A 222 -5.23 -12.34 -11.99
N ASN A 223 -5.80 -11.78 -10.94
CA ASN A 223 -5.60 -10.37 -10.62
C ASN A 223 -4.16 -10.08 -10.17
N ASP A 224 -3.67 -8.94 -10.58
CA ASP A 224 -2.41 -8.38 -10.10
C ASP A 224 -2.54 -7.80 -8.70
N HIS A 225 -1.44 -7.84 -7.96
CA HIS A 225 -1.34 -7.30 -6.61
C HIS A 225 0.02 -6.61 -6.40
N TYR A 226 0.23 -6.00 -5.24
CA TYR A 226 1.55 -5.56 -4.83
C TYR A 226 1.73 -5.60 -3.32
N HIS A 227 2.97 -5.80 -2.91
CA HIS A 227 3.39 -5.71 -1.52
C HIS A 227 4.07 -4.40 -1.26
N THR A 228 4.05 -3.97 0.01
CA THR A 228 4.92 -2.89 0.46
C THR A 228 5.64 -3.26 1.74
N ILE A 229 6.87 -2.78 1.86
CA ILE A 229 7.65 -2.82 3.09
C ILE A 229 7.99 -1.38 3.42
N ALA A 230 7.71 -0.95 4.64
CA ALA A 230 7.90 0.45 5.04
C ALA A 230 8.61 0.54 6.39
N VAL A 231 9.42 1.58 6.53
CA VAL A 231 10.06 1.97 7.80
C VAL A 231 9.93 3.47 7.96
N GLY A 232 9.66 3.93 9.18
CA GLY A 232 9.45 5.34 9.41
C GLY A 232 9.60 5.80 10.84
N ALA A 233 9.49 7.11 11.01
CA ALA A 233 9.48 7.78 12.29
C ALA A 233 8.08 8.36 12.57
N ILE A 234 7.68 8.31 13.82
CA ILE A 234 6.37 8.77 14.29
C ILE A 234 6.58 9.81 15.38
N TYR A 235 5.93 10.95 15.22
CA TYR A 235 5.81 11.97 16.23
C TYR A 235 4.41 11.95 16.83
N ARG A 236 4.32 11.88 18.17
CA ARG A 236 3.09 11.72 18.93
C ARG A 236 2.65 13.05 19.53
N ILE A 237 1.45 13.48 19.17
CA ILE A 237 0.87 14.76 19.56
C ILE A 237 -0.25 14.49 20.58
N GLY A 238 -0.23 15.17 21.71
CA GLY A 238 -1.29 15.12 22.72
C GLY A 238 -0.75 15.49 24.11
N LYS A 239 -1.62 16.01 24.94
CA LYS A 239 -1.28 16.31 26.34
C LYS A 239 -1.35 14.99 27.12
N LYS A 240 -0.28 14.69 27.87
CA LYS A 240 -0.35 13.68 28.93
C LYS A 240 -1.26 14.26 30.01
N ASN A 241 -2.44 13.68 30.22
CA ASN A 241 -3.26 14.07 31.39
C ASN A 241 -2.50 13.64 32.64
N MET A 242 -1.95 14.60 33.34
CA MET A 242 -1.28 14.41 34.62
C MET A 242 -2.27 14.29 35.80
N LEU A 243 -3.54 14.03 35.53
CA LEU A 243 -4.50 13.61 36.54
C LEU A 243 -4.40 12.08 36.73
N ALA A 244 -3.21 11.61 37.13
CA ALA A 244 -3.12 10.37 37.87
C ALA A 244 -3.77 10.65 39.23
N CYS A 245 -5.00 10.22 39.47
CA CYS A 245 -5.51 10.12 40.82
C CYS A 245 -4.46 9.36 41.64
N PRO A 246 -4.01 9.88 42.79
CA PRO A 246 -3.14 9.13 43.65
C PRO A 246 -3.87 7.83 44.02
N VAL A 247 -3.23 6.69 43.73
CA VAL A 247 -3.70 5.38 44.18
C VAL A 247 -3.56 5.41 45.70
N LEU A 248 -4.68 5.61 46.41
CA LEU A 248 -4.72 5.40 47.85
C LEU A 248 -4.46 3.90 48.08
N ARG A 249 -3.24 3.53 48.46
CA ARG A 249 -2.93 2.22 49.01
C ARG A 249 -3.43 2.23 50.48
N TYR A 250 -4.49 1.48 50.73
CA TYR A 250 -4.89 1.08 52.09
C TYR A 250 -4.06 -0.12 52.51
#